data_fc7871315267ed61a1d5233057c1031b
#
_entry.id   fc7871315267ed61a1d5233057c1031b
#
_cell.length_a   1.000
_cell.length_b   1.000
_cell.length_c   1.000
_cell.angle_alpha   90.00
_cell.angle_beta   90.00
_cell.angle_gamma   90.00
#
_symmetry.space_group_name_H-M   'P 1'
#
loop_
_entity.id
_entity.type
_entity.pdbx_description
1 polymer ?
#
loop_
_entity_poly.entity_id
_entity_poly.type
_entity_poly.pdbx_seq_one_letter_code
_entity_poly.pdbx_strand_id
1 'polypeptide(L)'
;MSTAVKLHSSDARSIPFQEASLDIWDKKYRLSAKDGTPIDRSMDDTYKRVARALADVEAPEVRETWNEQFLWALRRGAIPAGRVTSNAGALEHKPATSTINCTVSGTIRDSMDDILGKVHEAGLTLKAGCGIGYEFSTLRPKGAYVSGAGAHTSGPMSFMDI
;
A
#
# COMPACT_ATOMS: atom_id res chain seq x y z
N MET A 1 -18.66 -21.67 1.42
CA MET A 1 -19.52 -20.97 0.46
C MET A 1 -19.89 -19.63 1.07
N SER A 2 -19.32 -18.53 0.58
CA SER A 2 -19.68 -17.18 1.05
C SER A 2 -20.96 -16.76 0.37
N THR A 3 -22.01 -16.55 1.16
CA THR A 3 -23.31 -16.09 0.64
C THR A 3 -23.20 -14.60 0.36
N ALA A 4 -23.14 -14.21 -0.92
CA ALA A 4 -23.18 -12.81 -1.31
C ALA A 4 -24.49 -12.16 -0.82
N VAL A 5 -24.37 -11.20 0.09
CA VAL A 5 -25.52 -10.42 0.56
C VAL A 5 -25.96 -9.50 -0.58
N LYS A 6 -27.19 -9.68 -1.11
CA LYS A 6 -27.79 -8.75 -2.06
C LYS A 6 -28.06 -7.42 -1.33
N LEU A 7 -27.24 -6.42 -1.59
CA LEU A 7 -27.45 -5.07 -1.11
C LEU A 7 -28.49 -4.38 -2.01
N HIS A 8 -29.63 -4.02 -1.43
CA HIS A 8 -30.70 -3.34 -2.16
C HIS A 8 -30.28 -1.94 -2.61
N SER A 9 -30.51 -1.63 -3.88
CA SER A 9 -30.15 -0.40 -4.57
C SER A 9 -31.12 0.76 -4.33
N SER A 10 -31.54 1.04 -3.10
CA SER A 10 -32.34 2.22 -2.83
C SER A 10 -31.48 3.35 -2.24
N ASP A 11 -31.55 4.53 -2.89
CA ASP A 11 -30.95 5.82 -2.51
C ASP A 11 -29.43 5.94 -2.59
N ALA A 12 -28.91 5.93 -3.82
CA ALA A 12 -27.59 6.46 -4.09
C ALA A 12 -27.63 8.00 -4.16
N ARG A 13 -27.73 8.69 -3.03
CA ARG A 13 -27.33 10.09 -2.96
C ARG A 13 -25.83 10.12 -3.29
N SER A 14 -25.44 10.83 -4.34
CA SER A 14 -24.02 11.05 -4.63
C SER A 14 -23.41 11.79 -3.45
N ILE A 15 -22.34 11.22 -2.86
CA ILE A 15 -21.58 11.92 -1.82
C ILE A 15 -20.81 13.03 -2.53
N PRO A 16 -21.04 14.31 -2.21
CA PRO A 16 -20.33 15.41 -2.84
C PRO A 16 -18.86 15.37 -2.41
N PHE A 17 -17.96 15.49 -3.37
CA PHE A 17 -16.52 15.61 -3.08
C PHE A 17 -16.18 17.03 -2.66
N GLN A 18 -15.31 17.14 -1.66
CA GLN A 18 -14.68 18.41 -1.32
C GLN A 18 -13.65 18.77 -2.41
N GLU A 19 -13.44 20.04 -2.66
CA GLU A 19 -12.46 20.54 -3.63
C GLU A 19 -11.03 20.01 -3.33
N ALA A 20 -10.62 20.01 -2.07
CA ALA A 20 -9.34 19.45 -1.62
C ALA A 20 -9.21 17.96 -1.93
N SER A 21 -10.29 17.19 -1.86
CA SER A 21 -10.30 15.77 -2.18
C SER A 21 -10.06 15.53 -3.68
N LEU A 22 -10.67 16.35 -4.53
CA LEU A 22 -10.48 16.28 -5.98
C LEU A 22 -9.06 16.68 -6.38
N ASP A 23 -8.50 17.72 -5.77
CA ASP A 23 -7.13 18.17 -6.00
C ASP A 23 -6.10 17.09 -5.62
N ILE A 24 -6.27 16.45 -4.45
CA ILE A 24 -5.40 15.36 -4.01
C ILE A 24 -5.55 14.13 -4.90
N TRP A 25 -6.80 13.80 -5.30
CA TRP A 25 -7.01 12.70 -6.23
C TRP A 25 -6.31 12.95 -7.56
N ASP A 26 -6.48 14.10 -8.17
CA ASP A 26 -5.87 14.45 -9.45
C ASP A 26 -4.33 14.38 -9.40
N LYS A 27 -3.72 14.89 -8.33
CA LYS A 27 -2.25 14.95 -8.16
C LYS A 27 -1.60 13.62 -7.75
N LYS A 28 -2.31 12.75 -7.03
CA LYS A 28 -1.69 11.58 -6.37
C LYS A 28 -2.29 10.22 -6.76
N TYR A 29 -3.57 10.15 -7.05
CA TYR A 29 -4.28 8.88 -7.18
C TYR A 29 -4.79 8.58 -8.58
N ARG A 30 -5.02 9.61 -9.37
CA ARG A 30 -5.44 9.51 -10.76
C ARG A 30 -4.43 8.73 -11.58
N LEU A 31 -4.88 7.70 -12.28
CA LEU A 31 -4.02 6.98 -13.19
C LEU A 31 -3.82 7.78 -14.47
N SER A 32 -2.56 7.96 -14.85
CA SER A 32 -2.16 8.58 -16.13
C SER A 32 -1.15 7.69 -16.84
N ALA A 33 -1.12 7.80 -18.16
CA ALA A 33 -0.11 7.18 -18.99
C ALA A 33 1.26 7.85 -18.81
N LYS A 34 2.30 7.28 -19.40
CA LYS A 34 3.69 7.73 -19.25
C LYS A 34 3.93 9.15 -19.80
N ASP A 35 3.13 9.56 -20.77
CA ASP A 35 3.14 10.91 -21.36
C ASP A 35 2.30 11.93 -20.59
N GLY A 36 1.69 11.52 -19.47
CA GLY A 36 0.82 12.36 -18.66
C GLY A 36 -0.65 12.34 -19.07
N THR A 37 -1.02 11.64 -20.15
CA THR A 37 -2.42 11.53 -20.58
C THR A 37 -3.24 10.81 -19.50
N PRO A 38 -4.34 11.40 -19.02
CA PRO A 38 -5.19 10.78 -18.01
C PRO A 38 -5.86 9.50 -18.55
N ILE A 39 -5.67 8.40 -17.83
CA ILE A 39 -6.42 7.15 -18.04
C ILE A 39 -7.73 7.20 -17.25
N ASP A 40 -7.66 7.50 -15.96
CA ASP A 40 -8.85 7.79 -15.16
C ASP A 40 -9.32 9.23 -15.50
N ARG A 41 -10.45 9.37 -16.17
CA ARG A 41 -11.00 10.68 -16.55
C ARG A 41 -11.80 11.32 -15.42
N SER A 42 -12.26 10.50 -14.48
CA SER A 42 -13.05 10.89 -13.34
C SER A 42 -12.73 10.02 -12.11
N MET A 43 -13.17 10.44 -10.93
CA MET A 43 -13.10 9.63 -9.71
C MET A 43 -13.85 8.29 -9.90
N ASP A 44 -14.95 8.29 -10.65
CA ASP A 44 -15.72 7.08 -10.94
C ASP A 44 -14.93 6.08 -11.80
N ASP A 45 -14.06 6.55 -12.70
CA ASP A 45 -13.17 5.66 -13.47
C ASP A 45 -12.12 5.00 -12.57
N THR A 46 -11.59 5.75 -11.60
CA THR A 46 -10.75 5.18 -10.54
C THR A 46 -11.50 4.09 -9.77
N TYR A 47 -12.75 4.34 -9.37
CA TYR A 47 -13.56 3.35 -8.67
C TYR A 47 -13.79 2.09 -9.51
N LYS A 48 -14.13 2.24 -10.79
CA LYS A 48 -14.32 1.12 -11.71
C LYS A 48 -13.05 0.29 -11.88
N ARG A 49 -11.90 0.95 -12.07
CA ARG A 49 -10.60 0.29 -12.20
C ARG A 49 -10.24 -0.51 -10.95
N VAL A 50 -10.40 0.09 -9.77
CA VAL A 50 -10.11 -0.55 -8.49
C VAL A 50 -11.06 -1.72 -8.23
N ALA A 51 -12.36 -1.51 -8.39
CA ALA A 51 -13.37 -2.55 -8.21
C ALA A 51 -13.11 -3.76 -9.12
N ARG A 52 -12.80 -3.50 -10.38
CA ARG A 52 -12.46 -4.56 -11.35
C ARG A 52 -11.22 -5.34 -10.93
N ALA A 53 -10.15 -4.65 -10.57
CA ALA A 53 -8.91 -5.29 -10.17
C ALA A 53 -9.05 -6.15 -8.89
N LEU A 54 -9.89 -5.72 -7.96
CA LEU A 54 -10.19 -6.51 -6.76
C LEU A 54 -11.06 -7.73 -7.08
N ALA A 55 -12.01 -7.59 -7.99
CA ALA A 55 -12.88 -8.68 -8.38
C ALA A 55 -12.17 -9.73 -9.24
N ASP A 56 -11.13 -9.35 -9.98
CA ASP A 56 -10.41 -10.27 -10.89
C ASP A 56 -9.65 -11.38 -10.16
N VAL A 57 -9.40 -11.25 -8.85
CA VAL A 57 -8.82 -12.31 -8.02
C VAL A 57 -9.83 -13.34 -7.53
N GLU A 58 -11.11 -13.06 -7.68
CA GLU A 58 -12.20 -13.96 -7.30
C GLU A 58 -12.42 -15.06 -8.33
N ALA A 59 -13.13 -16.13 -7.95
CA ALA A 59 -13.52 -17.19 -8.86
C ALA A 59 -14.37 -16.64 -10.03
N PRO A 60 -14.18 -17.11 -11.27
CA PRO A 60 -14.80 -16.52 -12.47
C PRO A 60 -16.32 -16.33 -12.37
N GLU A 61 -17.00 -17.27 -11.77
CA GLU A 61 -18.46 -17.30 -11.63
C GLU A 61 -19.03 -16.23 -10.70
N VAL A 62 -18.20 -15.64 -9.83
CA VAL A 62 -18.64 -14.61 -8.87
C VAL A 62 -17.99 -13.23 -9.12
N ARG A 63 -17.08 -13.11 -10.10
CA ARG A 63 -16.35 -11.88 -10.38
C ARG A 63 -17.26 -10.67 -10.63
N GLU A 64 -18.28 -10.82 -11.46
CA GLU A 64 -19.18 -9.72 -11.75
C GLU A 64 -19.98 -9.30 -10.50
N THR A 65 -20.42 -10.25 -9.70
CA THR A 65 -21.09 -9.94 -8.43
C THR A 65 -20.18 -9.13 -7.51
N TRP A 66 -18.91 -9.54 -7.37
CA TRP A 66 -17.94 -8.79 -6.55
C TRP A 66 -17.57 -7.44 -7.13
N ASN A 67 -17.40 -7.35 -8.44
CA ASN A 67 -17.16 -6.07 -9.11
C ASN A 67 -18.27 -5.06 -8.83
N GLU A 68 -19.53 -5.46 -8.95
CA GLU A 68 -20.68 -4.61 -8.61
C GLU A 68 -20.70 -4.20 -7.14
N GLN A 69 -20.41 -5.13 -6.21
CA GLN A 69 -20.38 -4.85 -4.78
C GLN A 69 -19.23 -3.90 -4.39
N PHE A 70 -18.01 -4.13 -4.91
CA PHE A 70 -16.89 -3.24 -4.65
C PHE A 70 -17.14 -1.84 -5.24
N LEU A 71 -17.66 -1.75 -6.45
CA LEU A 71 -18.00 -0.48 -7.07
C LEU A 71 -19.09 0.27 -6.28
N TRP A 72 -20.10 -0.46 -5.82
CA TRP A 72 -21.14 0.09 -4.98
C TRP A 72 -20.56 0.65 -3.67
N ALA A 73 -19.68 -0.10 -2.99
CA ALA A 73 -19.05 0.31 -1.75
C ALA A 73 -18.19 1.57 -1.93
N LEU A 74 -17.36 1.62 -2.99
CA LEU A 74 -16.52 2.77 -3.31
C LEU A 74 -17.35 4.04 -3.57
N ARG A 75 -18.42 3.92 -4.34
CA ARG A 75 -19.36 5.03 -4.60
C ARG A 75 -20.11 5.49 -3.34
N ARG A 76 -20.17 4.68 -2.31
CA ARG A 76 -20.81 4.96 -1.01
C ARG A 76 -19.81 5.40 0.06
N GLY A 77 -18.58 5.73 -0.32
CA GLY A 77 -17.58 6.30 0.58
C GLY A 77 -16.64 5.30 1.24
N ALA A 78 -16.59 4.05 0.80
CA ALA A 78 -15.50 3.18 1.18
C ALA A 78 -14.19 3.72 0.62
N ILE A 79 -13.18 3.88 1.48
CA ILE A 79 -11.88 4.46 1.12
C ILE A 79 -10.82 3.37 1.30
N PRO A 80 -10.33 2.74 0.22
CA PRO A 80 -9.21 1.82 0.30
C PRO A 80 -7.92 2.55 0.68
N ALA A 81 -6.91 1.81 1.11
CA ALA A 81 -5.58 2.35 1.33
C ALA A 81 -5.06 3.04 0.04
N GLY A 82 -4.29 4.11 0.20
CA GLY A 82 -3.86 4.95 -0.93
C GLY A 82 -3.15 4.19 -2.04
N ARG A 83 -2.37 3.15 -1.71
CA ARG A 83 -1.71 2.29 -2.71
C ARG A 83 -2.68 1.41 -3.49
N VAL A 84 -3.75 0.96 -2.87
CA VAL A 84 -4.82 0.26 -3.58
C VAL A 84 -5.49 1.21 -4.57
N THR A 85 -5.87 2.41 -4.12
CA THR A 85 -6.50 3.43 -4.97
C THR A 85 -5.64 3.81 -6.18
N SER A 86 -4.32 4.00 -5.99
CA SER A 86 -3.42 4.46 -7.05
C SER A 86 -2.95 3.34 -7.98
N ASN A 87 -2.83 2.10 -7.51
CA ASN A 87 -2.10 1.05 -8.21
C ASN A 87 -2.93 -0.19 -8.59
N ALA A 88 -4.07 -0.46 -7.93
CA ALA A 88 -4.91 -1.58 -8.32
C ALA A 88 -5.42 -1.40 -9.75
N GLY A 89 -5.22 -2.41 -10.61
CA GLY A 89 -5.57 -2.36 -12.02
C GLY A 89 -4.69 -1.44 -12.88
N ALA A 90 -3.52 -1.02 -12.38
CA ALA A 90 -2.63 -0.10 -13.08
C ALA A 90 -1.38 -0.76 -13.70
N LEU A 91 -1.27 -2.09 -13.68
CA LEU A 91 -0.05 -2.82 -14.05
C LEU A 91 0.45 -2.55 -15.48
N GLU A 92 -0.44 -2.29 -16.44
CA GLU A 92 -0.05 -1.92 -17.81
C GLU A 92 0.74 -0.60 -17.86
N HIS A 93 0.43 0.33 -16.95
CA HIS A 93 1.05 1.65 -16.89
C HIS A 93 2.13 1.76 -15.82
N LYS A 94 2.03 0.94 -14.78
CA LYS A 94 2.90 0.94 -13.60
C LYS A 94 3.31 -0.49 -13.21
N PRO A 95 4.11 -1.20 -14.01
CA PRO A 95 4.35 -2.65 -13.86
C PRO A 95 5.12 -3.03 -12.58
N ALA A 96 5.83 -2.11 -11.97
CA ALA A 96 6.66 -2.36 -10.79
C ALA A 96 6.10 -1.75 -9.49
N THR A 97 4.80 -1.47 -9.42
CA THR A 97 4.17 -0.90 -8.23
C THR A 97 3.47 -1.96 -7.38
N SER A 98 3.42 -1.71 -6.07
CA SER A 98 2.71 -2.52 -5.09
C SER A 98 1.38 -1.88 -4.69
N THR A 99 0.40 -2.70 -4.33
CA THR A 99 -0.83 -2.26 -3.65
C THR A 99 -0.68 -2.25 -2.12
N ILE A 100 0.46 -2.71 -1.59
CA ILE A 100 0.75 -2.73 -0.16
C ILE A 100 1.16 -1.34 0.30
N ASN A 101 0.48 -0.81 1.31
CA ASN A 101 0.77 0.52 1.87
C ASN A 101 1.94 0.49 2.83
N CYS A 102 1.92 -0.45 3.76
CA CYS A 102 2.93 -0.60 4.81
C CYS A 102 3.16 -2.08 5.12
N THR A 103 4.35 -2.39 5.57
CA THR A 103 4.74 -3.73 6.03
C THR A 103 5.60 -3.64 7.28
N VAL A 104 5.84 -4.76 7.91
CA VAL A 104 6.76 -4.90 9.04
C VAL A 104 7.86 -5.86 8.64
N SER A 105 9.11 -5.46 8.89
CA SER A 105 10.26 -6.34 8.69
C SER A 105 10.26 -7.47 9.72
N GLY A 106 10.97 -8.54 9.40
CA GLY A 106 11.29 -9.59 10.38
C GLY A 106 12.20 -9.09 11.49
N THR A 107 12.38 -9.90 12.54
CA THR A 107 13.28 -9.62 13.66
C THR A 107 14.69 -9.28 13.17
N ILE A 108 15.30 -8.25 13.72
CA ILE A 108 16.69 -7.86 13.46
C ILE A 108 17.56 -8.65 14.42
N ARG A 109 18.49 -9.47 13.92
CA ARG A 109 19.50 -10.14 14.75
C ARG A 109 20.56 -9.14 15.17
N ASP A 110 21.12 -9.33 16.36
CA ASP A 110 22.16 -8.46 16.92
C ASP A 110 23.54 -8.72 16.27
N SER A 111 23.61 -8.45 14.96
CA SER A 111 24.81 -8.54 14.14
C SER A 111 24.81 -7.47 13.05
N MET A 112 26.00 -6.97 12.67
CA MET A 112 26.14 -5.98 11.60
C MET A 112 25.60 -6.49 10.26
N ASP A 113 25.78 -7.76 9.96
CA ASP A 113 25.30 -8.38 8.73
C ASP A 113 23.77 -8.28 8.63
N ASP A 114 23.07 -8.66 9.69
CA ASP A 114 21.59 -8.63 9.71
C ASP A 114 21.05 -7.19 9.75
N ILE A 115 21.70 -6.29 10.52
CA ILE A 115 21.33 -4.86 10.56
C ILE A 115 21.44 -4.25 9.16
N LEU A 116 22.56 -4.44 8.46
CA LEU A 116 22.75 -3.90 7.11
C LEU A 116 21.84 -4.59 6.09
N GLY A 117 21.60 -5.91 6.26
CA GLY A 117 20.61 -6.63 5.47
C GLY A 117 19.22 -6.03 5.58
N LYS A 118 18.81 -5.60 6.79
CA LYS A 118 17.52 -4.91 7.03
C LYS A 118 17.48 -3.50 6.43
N VAL A 119 18.59 -2.77 6.42
CA VAL A 119 18.70 -1.48 5.71
C VAL A 119 18.51 -1.67 4.20
N HIS A 120 19.10 -2.73 3.62
CA HIS A 120 18.91 -3.06 2.21
C HIS A 120 17.44 -3.40 1.90
N GLU A 121 16.81 -4.24 2.74
CA GLU A 121 15.38 -4.58 2.64
C GLU A 121 14.52 -3.30 2.68
N ALA A 122 14.84 -2.37 3.60
CA ALA A 122 14.16 -1.08 3.69
C ALA A 122 14.25 -0.29 2.38
N GLY A 123 15.45 -0.17 1.83
CA GLY A 123 15.68 0.56 0.59
C GLY A 123 14.83 0.03 -0.57
N LEU A 124 14.76 -1.28 -0.74
CA LEU A 124 13.93 -1.91 -1.78
C LEU A 124 12.43 -1.73 -1.53
N THR A 125 11.99 -1.87 -0.28
CA THR A 125 10.59 -1.70 0.11
C THR A 125 10.12 -0.26 -0.09
N LEU A 126 10.92 0.71 0.35
CA LEU A 126 10.63 2.14 0.16
C LEU A 126 10.65 2.53 -1.32
N LYS A 127 11.58 1.97 -2.13
CA LYS A 127 11.60 2.17 -3.57
C LYS A 127 10.31 1.70 -4.24
N ALA A 128 9.73 0.58 -3.77
CA ALA A 128 8.42 0.11 -4.24
C ALA A 128 7.25 0.99 -3.75
N GLY A 129 7.55 1.99 -2.91
CA GLY A 129 6.60 2.93 -2.35
C GLY A 129 5.81 2.41 -1.15
N CYS A 130 6.27 1.33 -0.52
CA CYS A 130 5.70 0.76 0.69
C CYS A 130 6.47 1.28 1.91
N GLY A 131 5.77 1.68 2.97
CA GLY A 131 6.38 1.94 4.26
C GLY A 131 6.83 0.64 4.94
N ILE A 132 7.88 0.71 5.77
CA ILE A 132 8.38 -0.44 6.52
C ILE A 132 8.65 -0.06 7.97
N GLY A 133 8.19 -0.91 8.89
CA GLY A 133 8.42 -0.80 10.33
C GLY A 133 9.43 -1.81 10.82
N TYR A 134 10.20 -1.44 11.84
CA TYR A 134 11.20 -2.27 12.48
C TYR A 134 11.02 -2.32 13.98
N GLU A 135 11.44 -3.44 14.57
CA GLU A 135 11.62 -3.59 16.01
C GLU A 135 13.11 -3.70 16.32
N PHE A 136 13.59 -2.81 17.21
CA PHE A 136 15.00 -2.72 17.60
C PHE A 136 15.29 -3.30 18.99
N SER A 137 14.32 -3.86 19.68
CA SER A 137 14.48 -4.39 21.06
C SER A 137 15.43 -5.58 21.14
N THR A 138 15.68 -6.26 20.04
CA THR A 138 16.61 -7.39 19.93
C THR A 138 18.09 -6.98 19.92
N LEU A 139 18.37 -5.69 19.65
CA LEU A 139 19.73 -5.19 19.59
C LEU A 139 20.24 -4.87 21.02
N ARG A 140 21.51 -5.18 21.26
CA ARG A 140 22.15 -4.87 22.53
C ARG A 140 22.14 -3.36 22.85
N PRO A 141 21.99 -2.95 24.11
CA PRO A 141 21.92 -1.57 24.51
C PRO A 141 23.27 -0.86 24.32
N LYS A 142 23.23 0.48 24.24
CA LYS A 142 24.45 1.32 24.22
C LYS A 142 25.35 0.97 25.40
N GLY A 143 26.65 0.83 25.14
CA GLY A 143 27.67 0.49 26.13
C GLY A 143 27.87 -1.00 26.35
N ALA A 144 27.06 -1.89 25.75
CA ALA A 144 27.32 -3.32 25.81
C ALA A 144 28.62 -3.69 25.05
N TYR A 145 29.38 -4.65 25.60
CA TYR A 145 30.66 -5.09 25.03
C TYR A 145 30.45 -5.93 23.77
N VAL A 146 31.25 -5.63 22.74
CA VAL A 146 31.28 -6.34 21.46
C VAL A 146 32.56 -7.12 21.38
N SER A 147 32.53 -8.42 21.70
CA SER A 147 33.72 -9.27 21.80
C SER A 147 34.55 -9.33 20.51
N GLY A 148 33.89 -9.38 19.33
CA GLY A 148 34.57 -9.39 18.04
C GLY A 148 35.31 -8.10 17.68
N ALA A 149 34.93 -6.96 18.26
CA ALA A 149 35.55 -5.66 18.01
C ALA A 149 36.43 -5.17 19.16
N GLY A 150 36.37 -5.80 20.34
CA GLY A 150 37.07 -5.34 21.53
C GLY A 150 36.61 -3.93 22.00
N ALA A 151 35.37 -3.55 21.72
CA ALA A 151 34.85 -2.21 21.93
C ALA A 151 33.42 -2.25 22.48
N HIS A 152 32.86 -1.08 22.79
CA HIS A 152 31.47 -0.95 23.27
C HIS A 152 30.60 -0.41 22.14
N THR A 153 29.37 -0.96 22.02
CA THR A 153 28.41 -0.55 20.99
C THR A 153 27.82 0.84 21.26
N SER A 154 27.51 1.55 20.18
CA SER A 154 26.73 2.81 20.22
C SER A 154 25.24 2.59 20.52
N GLY A 155 24.76 1.36 20.39
CA GLY A 155 23.38 0.97 20.65
C GLY A 155 22.43 1.15 19.45
N PRO A 156 21.14 0.77 19.59
CA PRO A 156 20.19 0.75 18.49
C PRO A 156 19.91 2.12 17.86
N MET A 157 19.96 3.21 18.64
CA MET A 157 19.66 4.56 18.12
C MET A 157 20.54 4.97 16.95
N SER A 158 21.83 4.61 16.97
CA SER A 158 22.74 4.91 15.85
C SER A 158 22.44 4.13 14.57
N PHE A 159 21.74 3.02 14.65
CA PHE A 159 21.27 2.25 13.50
C PHE A 159 19.91 2.74 12.97
N MET A 160 19.16 3.48 13.78
CA MET A 160 17.91 4.12 13.35
C MET A 160 18.16 5.38 12.51
N ASP A 161 19.37 5.94 12.57
CA ASP A 161 19.78 7.14 11.84
C ASP A 161 20.30 6.84 10.41
N ILE A 162 20.34 5.56 10.01
CA ILE A 162 20.73 5.13 8.66
C ILE A 162 19.52 5.20 7.73
#